data_c4d7e971872ba5ceead240901e5c7bdc
#
_entry.id   c4d7e971872ba5ceead240901e5c7bdc
#
_cell.length_a   1.000
_cell.length_b   1.000
_cell.length_c   1.000
_cell.angle_alpha   90.00
_cell.angle_beta   90.00
_cell.angle_gamma   90.00
#
_symmetry.space_group_name_H-M   'P 1'
#
loop_
_entity.id
_entity.type
_entity.pdbx_description
1 polymer ?
#
loop_
_entity_poly.entity_id
_entity_poly.type
_entity_poly.pdbx_seq_one_letter_code
_entity_poly.pdbx_strand_id
1 'polypeptide(L)'
;QRQMCIRDRPNPIAKAEATAKTAGRPLGKLNDSNPTRHALAPDLVPDIYSADPRGQRYAREALAAFLDMQEIGHCSPDDLYILSSTSEAYSWLIKLLCDAGDAVLAPKPGYPLIESIARLECVDMIEYQQRFDGSWYIDVAELKTALEGPDGNRIRALVLINPNNPTGSYVKPSEREAIVR
;
A
#
# COMPACT_ATOMS: atom_id res chain seq x y z
N GLN A 1 -0.12 -30.49 -0.38
CA GLN A 1 0.95 -29.90 0.46
C GLN A 1 1.00 -28.42 0.13
N ARG A 2 0.47 -27.59 1.03
CA ARG A 2 0.67 -26.13 0.94
C ARG A 2 2.17 -25.88 1.12
N GLN A 3 2.88 -25.59 0.04
CA GLN A 3 4.19 -24.98 0.17
C GLN A 3 3.97 -23.59 0.81
N MET A 4 4.26 -23.50 2.11
CA MET A 4 4.50 -22.20 2.70
C MET A 4 5.61 -21.56 1.89
N CYS A 5 5.35 -20.37 1.32
CA CYS A 5 6.33 -19.61 0.54
C CYS A 5 7.40 -19.01 1.44
N ILE A 6 8.13 -19.86 2.16
CA ILE A 6 9.47 -19.54 2.60
C ILE A 6 10.32 -19.69 1.35
N ARG A 7 10.71 -18.57 0.75
CA ARG A 7 11.72 -18.62 -0.31
C ARG A 7 12.96 -19.22 0.31
N ASP A 8 13.28 -20.45 -0.03
CA ASP A 8 14.44 -21.20 0.48
C ASP A 8 15.80 -20.55 0.17
N ARG A 9 15.78 -19.41 -0.53
CA ARG A 9 16.97 -18.63 -0.86
C ARG A 9 16.77 -17.17 -0.47
N PRO A 10 17.55 -16.63 0.48
CA PRO A 10 17.56 -15.22 0.77
C PRO A 10 17.92 -14.45 -0.51
N ASN A 11 17.28 -13.31 -0.73
CA ASN A 11 17.61 -12.46 -1.87
C ASN A 11 19.08 -11.98 -1.77
N PRO A 12 19.70 -11.52 -2.88
CA PRO A 12 21.11 -11.12 -2.90
C PRO A 12 21.46 -10.04 -1.85
N ILE A 13 20.54 -9.10 -1.59
CA ILE A 13 20.73 -8.03 -0.60
C ILE A 13 20.77 -8.61 0.81
N ALA A 14 19.82 -9.47 1.17
CA ALA A 14 19.79 -10.12 2.49
C ALA A 14 21.03 -10.98 2.72
N LYS A 15 21.53 -11.65 1.67
CA LYS A 15 22.78 -12.41 1.74
C LYS A 15 24.00 -11.52 1.95
N ALA A 16 24.09 -10.39 1.24
CA ALA A 16 25.16 -9.41 1.40
C ALA A 16 25.14 -8.78 2.80
N GLU A 17 23.95 -8.45 3.32
CA GLU A 17 23.77 -7.94 4.69
C GLU A 17 24.24 -8.95 5.75
N ALA A 18 23.82 -10.21 5.61
CA ALA A 18 24.26 -11.28 6.51
C ALA A 18 25.79 -11.46 6.47
N THR A 19 26.41 -11.42 5.29
CA THR A 19 27.85 -11.50 5.11
C THR A 19 28.58 -10.33 5.80
N ALA A 20 28.06 -9.11 5.62
CA ALA A 20 28.63 -7.92 6.25
C ALA A 20 28.53 -7.98 7.78
N LYS A 21 27.39 -8.41 8.31
CA LYS A 21 27.20 -8.64 9.77
C LYS A 21 28.17 -9.66 10.33
N THR A 22 28.35 -10.79 9.65
CA THR A 22 29.31 -11.84 10.07
C THR A 22 30.74 -11.34 10.03
N ALA A 23 31.08 -10.46 9.09
CA ALA A 23 32.39 -9.84 8.98
C ALA A 23 32.61 -8.65 9.96
N GLY A 24 31.66 -8.36 10.86
CA GLY A 24 31.72 -7.25 11.80
C GLY A 24 31.70 -5.86 11.15
N ARG A 25 31.26 -5.75 9.90
CA ARG A 25 31.18 -4.46 9.21
C ARG A 25 29.97 -3.66 9.70
N PRO A 26 30.14 -2.38 10.07
CA PRO A 26 29.01 -1.53 10.45
C PRO A 26 28.07 -1.33 9.25
N LEU A 27 26.79 -1.52 9.48
CA LEU A 27 25.75 -1.29 8.47
C LEU A 27 24.92 -0.08 8.89
N GLY A 28 24.92 0.96 8.06
CA GLY A 28 23.97 2.07 8.18
C GLY A 28 22.59 1.65 7.67
N LYS A 29 21.55 1.95 8.43
CA LYS A 29 20.16 1.71 8.03
C LYS A 29 19.58 2.96 7.37
N LEU A 30 19.71 3.09 6.07
CA LEU A 30 19.12 4.20 5.32
C LEU A 30 17.58 4.07 5.18
N ASN A 31 17.05 2.89 5.45
CA ASN A 31 15.64 2.56 5.36
C ASN A 31 14.96 2.41 6.74
N ASP A 32 15.54 3.00 7.80
CA ASP A 32 14.93 2.94 9.13
C ASP A 32 13.74 3.92 9.17
N SER A 33 12.54 3.37 9.05
CA SER A 33 11.26 4.08 9.15
C SER A 33 10.54 3.83 10.48
N ASN A 34 11.25 3.28 11.49
CA ASN A 34 10.62 2.98 12.76
C ASN A 34 10.50 4.23 13.65
N PRO A 35 9.30 4.84 13.79
CA PRO A 35 9.11 6.07 14.56
C PRO A 35 9.46 5.92 16.03
N THR A 36 9.31 4.73 16.61
CA THR A 36 9.58 4.50 18.04
C THR A 36 11.07 4.62 18.40
N ARG A 37 11.96 4.40 17.42
CA ARG A 37 13.41 4.61 17.61
C ARG A 37 13.80 6.08 17.69
N HIS A 38 12.92 6.96 17.26
CA HIS A 38 13.12 8.40 17.18
C HIS A 38 12.28 9.15 18.22
N ALA A 39 11.87 8.49 19.30
CA ALA A 39 11.04 9.04 20.37
C ALA A 39 9.71 9.67 19.88
N LEU A 40 9.15 9.14 18.80
CA LEU A 40 7.86 9.57 18.22
C LEU A 40 6.68 8.69 18.66
N ALA A 41 6.89 7.81 19.63
CA ALA A 41 5.80 7.02 20.20
C ALA A 41 5.07 7.85 21.28
N PRO A 42 3.76 8.12 21.14
CA PRO A 42 2.98 8.71 22.22
C PRO A 42 2.75 7.68 23.32
N ASP A 43 2.84 8.11 24.57
CA ASP A 43 2.46 7.30 25.74
C ASP A 43 0.96 7.49 26.05
N LEU A 44 0.11 6.95 25.15
CA LEU A 44 -1.34 7.16 25.17
C LEU A 44 -2.08 5.83 25.02
N VAL A 45 -1.84 4.90 25.93
CA VAL A 45 -2.71 3.71 26.05
C VAL A 45 -3.86 4.04 26.99
N PRO A 46 -5.12 4.04 26.55
CA PRO A 46 -6.24 4.29 27.44
C PRO A 46 -6.38 3.19 28.50
N ASP A 47 -6.69 3.56 29.73
CA ASP A 47 -6.86 2.63 30.86
C ASP A 47 -8.07 1.69 30.67
N ILE A 48 -9.03 2.11 29.85
CA ILE A 48 -10.27 1.36 29.61
C ILE A 48 -10.38 1.04 28.12
N TYR A 49 -10.50 -0.24 27.83
CA TYR A 49 -10.83 -0.70 26.48
C TYR A 49 -12.32 -0.44 26.17
N SER A 50 -12.57 0.22 25.06
CA SER A 50 -13.90 0.41 24.50
C SER A 50 -13.93 -0.10 23.07
N ALA A 51 -14.78 -1.09 22.80
CA ALA A 51 -14.91 -1.65 21.45
C ALA A 51 -15.65 -0.68 20.52
N ASP A 52 -15.01 -0.25 19.46
CA ASP A 52 -15.62 0.47 18.36
C ASP A 52 -15.09 -0.11 17.03
N PRO A 53 -15.94 -0.78 16.22
CA PRO A 53 -15.49 -1.42 14.97
C PRO A 53 -14.86 -0.50 13.94
N ARG A 54 -15.14 0.79 14.00
CA ARG A 54 -14.53 1.81 13.12
C ARG A 54 -13.33 2.51 13.76
N GLY A 55 -12.97 2.15 14.97
CA GLY A 55 -11.99 2.87 15.78
C GLY A 55 -12.65 3.96 16.64
N GLN A 56 -11.98 4.34 17.73
CA GLN A 56 -12.53 5.24 18.76
C GLN A 56 -13.05 6.55 18.16
N ARG A 57 -14.24 6.99 18.58
CA ARG A 57 -14.90 8.18 18.05
C ARG A 57 -14.01 9.42 18.13
N TYR A 58 -13.38 9.65 19.28
CA TYR A 58 -12.50 10.80 19.48
C TYR A 58 -11.30 10.82 18.53
N ALA A 59 -10.75 9.63 18.21
CA ALA A 59 -9.63 9.50 17.29
C ALA A 59 -10.06 9.80 15.83
N ARG A 60 -11.26 9.39 15.43
CA ARG A 60 -11.84 9.70 14.12
C ARG A 60 -12.16 11.19 13.99
N GLU A 61 -12.64 11.83 15.06
CA GLU A 61 -12.88 13.29 15.12
C GLU A 61 -11.56 14.07 15.00
N ALA A 62 -10.51 13.66 15.72
CA ALA A 62 -9.20 14.27 15.62
C ALA A 62 -8.60 14.12 14.21
N LEU A 63 -8.78 12.94 13.58
CA LEU A 63 -8.31 12.71 12.22
C LEU A 63 -9.08 13.54 11.19
N ALA A 64 -10.40 13.63 11.30
CA ALA A 64 -11.22 14.48 10.43
C ALA A 64 -10.77 15.95 10.51
N ALA A 65 -10.61 16.47 11.73
CA ALA A 65 -10.12 17.83 11.94
C ALA A 65 -8.70 18.04 11.36
N PHE A 66 -7.82 17.06 11.47
CA PHE A 66 -6.48 17.12 10.87
C PHE A 66 -6.54 17.18 9.34
N LEU A 67 -7.37 16.36 8.71
CA LEU A 67 -7.54 16.33 7.25
C LEU A 67 -8.12 17.66 6.72
N ASP A 68 -9.08 18.25 7.43
CA ASP A 68 -9.63 19.57 7.13
C ASP A 68 -8.55 20.67 7.20
N MET A 69 -7.71 20.64 8.25
CA MET A 69 -6.59 21.60 8.41
C MET A 69 -5.54 21.47 7.29
N GLN A 70 -5.35 20.29 6.74
CA GLN A 70 -4.41 20.04 5.63
C GLN A 70 -5.01 20.35 4.26
N GLU A 71 -6.25 20.85 4.18
CA GLU A 71 -6.97 21.11 2.92
C GLU A 71 -7.08 19.89 2.00
N ILE A 72 -6.97 18.68 2.57
CA ILE A 72 -7.07 17.41 1.83
C ILE A 72 -8.51 17.18 1.38
N GLY A 73 -9.47 17.74 2.10
CA GLY A 73 -10.90 17.67 1.84
C GLY A 73 -11.69 17.42 3.12
N HIS A 74 -12.93 17.92 3.14
CA HIS A 74 -13.83 17.68 4.26
C HIS A 74 -14.29 16.23 4.29
N CYS A 75 -14.09 15.55 5.43
CA CYS A 75 -14.64 14.22 5.66
C CYS A 75 -15.33 14.17 7.04
N SER A 76 -16.45 13.45 7.10
CA SER A 76 -17.11 13.20 8.36
C SER A 76 -16.32 12.16 9.17
N PRO A 77 -16.23 12.28 10.50
CA PRO A 77 -15.73 11.21 11.35
C PRO A 77 -16.45 9.85 11.12
N ASP A 78 -17.67 9.88 10.59
CA ASP A 78 -18.44 8.68 10.28
C ASP A 78 -18.02 8.00 8.98
N ASP A 79 -17.26 8.67 8.13
CA ASP A 79 -16.67 8.10 6.92
C ASP A 79 -15.27 7.49 7.16
N LEU A 80 -14.76 7.60 8.39
CA LEU A 80 -13.44 7.16 8.77
C LEU A 80 -13.45 5.80 9.47
N TYR A 81 -12.49 4.96 9.07
CA TYR A 81 -12.16 3.69 9.71
C TYR A 81 -10.70 3.70 10.12
N ILE A 82 -10.42 3.50 11.40
CA ILE A 82 -9.06 3.41 11.92
C ILE A 82 -8.65 1.94 11.95
N LEU A 83 -7.57 1.65 11.27
CA LEU A 83 -7.03 0.29 11.12
C LEU A 83 -5.64 0.21 11.76
N SER A 84 -5.18 -0.99 12.00
CA SER A 84 -3.84 -1.23 12.55
C SER A 84 -2.72 -0.90 11.56
N SER A 85 -3.00 -1.00 10.26
CA SER A 85 -2.05 -0.70 9.19
C SER A 85 -2.73 -0.54 7.83
N THR A 86 -2.03 0.10 6.89
CA THR A 86 -2.45 0.13 5.48
C THR A 86 -2.48 -1.26 4.83
N SER A 87 -1.65 -2.20 5.31
CA SER A 87 -1.67 -3.58 4.82
C SER A 87 -2.97 -4.29 5.17
N GLU A 88 -3.53 -4.01 6.35
CA GLU A 88 -4.87 -4.50 6.72
C GLU A 88 -5.95 -3.88 5.83
N ALA A 89 -5.84 -2.58 5.52
CA ALA A 89 -6.75 -1.93 4.59
C ALA A 89 -6.75 -2.59 3.21
N TYR A 90 -5.57 -2.91 2.66
CA TYR A 90 -5.49 -3.64 1.39
C TYR A 90 -6.21 -5.00 1.45
N SER A 91 -5.98 -5.79 2.51
CA SER A 91 -6.65 -7.08 2.67
C SER A 91 -8.18 -6.93 2.74
N TRP A 92 -8.68 -5.96 3.49
CA TRP A 92 -10.12 -5.72 3.62
C TRP A 92 -10.76 -5.23 2.33
N LEU A 93 -10.09 -4.31 1.62
CA LEU A 93 -10.60 -3.80 0.34
C LEU A 93 -10.58 -4.87 -0.75
N ILE A 94 -9.55 -5.72 -0.81
CA ILE A 94 -9.49 -6.84 -1.75
C ILE A 94 -10.63 -7.83 -1.44
N LYS A 95 -10.85 -8.19 -0.17
CA LYS A 95 -11.97 -9.06 0.23
C LYS A 95 -13.35 -8.47 -0.12
N LEU A 96 -13.48 -7.14 -0.04
CA LEU A 96 -14.73 -6.45 -0.31
C LEU A 96 -15.04 -6.38 -1.82
N LEU A 97 -14.00 -6.19 -2.64
CA LEU A 97 -14.14 -5.85 -4.05
C LEU A 97 -13.95 -7.05 -4.99
N CYS A 98 -13.29 -8.11 -4.54
CA CYS A 98 -12.84 -9.21 -5.38
C CYS A 98 -13.33 -10.56 -4.87
N ASP A 99 -13.65 -11.44 -5.81
CA ASP A 99 -13.82 -12.88 -5.58
C ASP A 99 -12.52 -13.63 -5.93
N ALA A 100 -12.43 -14.90 -5.48
CA ALA A 100 -11.29 -15.75 -5.81
C ALA A 100 -11.17 -15.93 -7.34
N GLY A 101 -9.99 -15.62 -7.89
CA GLY A 101 -9.72 -15.64 -9.32
C GLY A 101 -9.91 -14.30 -10.03
N ASP A 102 -10.43 -13.29 -9.34
CA ASP A 102 -10.40 -11.91 -9.82
C ASP A 102 -8.98 -11.33 -9.82
N ALA A 103 -8.81 -10.13 -10.33
CA ALA A 103 -7.53 -9.43 -10.39
C ALA A 103 -7.63 -7.98 -9.91
N VAL A 104 -6.50 -7.45 -9.46
CA VAL A 104 -6.29 -6.03 -9.18
C VAL A 104 -5.11 -5.51 -10.00
N LEU A 105 -5.20 -4.28 -10.49
CA LEU A 105 -4.09 -3.57 -11.12
C LEU A 105 -3.27 -2.86 -10.04
N ALA A 106 -1.95 -3.04 -10.06
CA ALA A 106 -1.04 -2.38 -9.12
C ALA A 106 0.19 -1.79 -9.84
N PRO A 107 0.78 -0.70 -9.30
CA PRO A 107 1.87 -0.01 -9.98
C PRO A 107 3.18 -0.80 -9.98
N LYS A 108 3.96 -0.65 -11.07
CA LYS A 108 5.35 -1.10 -11.16
C LYS A 108 6.25 0.06 -11.64
N PRO A 109 7.25 0.48 -10.84
CA PRO A 109 7.55 0.01 -9.49
C PRO A 109 6.47 0.37 -8.48
N GLY A 110 6.24 -0.50 -7.49
CA GLY A 110 5.19 -0.35 -6.50
C GLY A 110 5.50 -1.03 -5.17
N TYR A 111 4.55 -0.95 -4.25
CA TYR A 111 4.69 -1.50 -2.91
C TYR A 111 4.61 -3.05 -2.93
N PRO A 112 5.67 -3.77 -2.52
CA PRO A 112 5.79 -5.21 -2.76
C PRO A 112 4.74 -6.07 -2.04
N LEU A 113 4.16 -5.58 -0.93
CA LEU A 113 3.20 -6.37 -0.15
C LEU A 113 1.84 -6.52 -0.83
N ILE A 114 1.49 -5.68 -1.80
CA ILE A 114 0.20 -5.78 -2.50
C ILE A 114 0.06 -7.14 -3.16
N GLU A 115 1.09 -7.61 -3.88
CA GLU A 115 1.10 -8.94 -4.50
C GLU A 115 0.88 -10.05 -3.47
N SER A 116 1.60 -9.97 -2.34
CA SER A 116 1.49 -10.99 -1.29
C SER A 116 0.11 -11.01 -0.64
N ILE A 117 -0.48 -9.84 -0.41
CA ILE A 117 -1.82 -9.69 0.17
C ILE A 117 -2.88 -10.20 -0.82
N ALA A 118 -2.84 -9.79 -2.07
CA ALA A 118 -3.76 -10.24 -3.11
C ALA A 118 -3.73 -11.78 -3.24
N ARG A 119 -2.54 -12.36 -3.25
CA ARG A 119 -2.35 -13.81 -3.32
C ARG A 119 -2.95 -14.55 -2.10
N LEU A 120 -2.88 -13.98 -0.90
CA LEU A 120 -3.53 -14.54 0.30
C LEU A 120 -5.05 -14.55 0.18
N GLU A 121 -5.60 -13.59 -0.55
CA GLU A 121 -7.04 -13.48 -0.84
C GLU A 121 -7.46 -14.27 -2.10
N CYS A 122 -6.55 -15.05 -2.70
CA CYS A 122 -6.77 -15.76 -3.96
C CYS A 122 -7.10 -14.85 -5.16
N VAL A 123 -6.58 -13.62 -5.14
CA VAL A 123 -6.73 -12.60 -6.18
C VAL A 123 -5.38 -12.42 -6.89
N ASP A 124 -5.40 -12.30 -8.20
CA ASP A 124 -4.20 -12.04 -8.99
C ASP A 124 -3.83 -10.55 -8.96
N MET A 125 -2.54 -10.26 -9.02
CA MET A 125 -2.05 -8.90 -9.23
C MET A 125 -1.51 -8.77 -10.65
N ILE A 126 -2.08 -7.86 -11.42
CA ILE A 126 -1.61 -7.45 -12.74
C ILE A 126 -0.88 -6.13 -12.59
N GLU A 127 0.35 -6.05 -13.10
CA GLU A 127 1.17 -4.84 -13.00
C GLU A 127 0.84 -3.87 -14.14
N TYR A 128 0.70 -2.57 -13.81
CA TYR A 128 0.75 -1.49 -14.79
C TYR A 128 2.04 -0.68 -14.62
N GLN A 129 2.61 -0.18 -15.72
CA GLN A 129 3.91 0.46 -15.66
C GLN A 129 3.81 1.94 -15.29
N GLN A 130 4.63 2.34 -14.35
CA GLN A 130 5.07 3.73 -14.22
C GLN A 130 6.37 3.90 -15.00
N ARG A 131 6.43 4.95 -15.81
CA ARG A 131 7.60 5.28 -16.63
C ARG A 131 8.25 6.56 -16.16
N PHE A 132 9.52 6.74 -16.52
CA PHE A 132 10.29 7.92 -16.16
C PHE A 132 10.84 8.61 -17.42
N ASP A 133 10.50 9.88 -17.59
CA ASP A 133 10.98 10.75 -18.69
C ASP A 133 11.57 12.08 -18.18
N GLY A 134 12.12 12.06 -16.96
CA GLY A 134 12.50 13.25 -16.18
C GLY A 134 11.54 13.44 -15.00
N SER A 135 10.34 12.90 -15.09
CA SER A 135 9.38 12.73 -13.99
C SER A 135 8.67 11.39 -14.13
N TRP A 136 8.21 10.82 -13.01
CA TRP A 136 7.41 9.61 -13.05
C TRP A 136 6.00 9.91 -13.57
N TYR A 137 5.45 9.00 -14.38
CA TYR A 137 4.10 9.07 -14.89
C TYR A 137 3.51 7.66 -15.08
N ILE A 138 2.17 7.57 -15.10
CA ILE A 138 1.44 6.33 -15.36
C ILE A 138 1.29 6.17 -16.87
N ASP A 139 1.66 5.00 -17.41
CA ASP A 139 1.36 4.67 -18.81
C ASP A 139 -0.14 4.33 -18.95
N VAL A 140 -0.94 5.36 -19.17
CA VAL A 140 -2.41 5.24 -19.28
C VAL A 140 -2.82 4.38 -20.49
N ALA A 141 -2.02 4.36 -21.56
CA ALA A 141 -2.30 3.53 -22.73
C ALA A 141 -2.13 2.04 -22.41
N GLU A 142 -1.09 1.70 -21.65
CA GLU A 142 -0.88 0.33 -21.16
C GLU A 142 -1.99 -0.08 -20.18
N LEU A 143 -2.38 0.82 -19.26
CA LEU A 143 -3.47 0.59 -18.33
C LEU A 143 -4.78 0.26 -19.09
N LYS A 144 -5.11 1.04 -20.11
CA LYS A 144 -6.27 0.80 -20.97
C LYS A 144 -6.18 -0.55 -21.68
N THR A 145 -4.99 -0.87 -22.22
CA THR A 145 -4.75 -2.17 -22.86
C THR A 145 -4.98 -3.34 -21.91
N ALA A 146 -4.58 -3.22 -20.65
CA ALA A 146 -4.82 -4.24 -19.64
C ALA A 146 -6.33 -4.41 -19.34
N LEU A 147 -7.09 -3.32 -19.27
CA LEU A 147 -8.53 -3.33 -19.04
C LEU A 147 -9.33 -3.88 -20.23
N GLU A 148 -8.87 -3.63 -21.45
CA GLU A 148 -9.50 -4.12 -22.70
C GLU A 148 -9.00 -5.51 -23.10
N GLY A 149 -7.97 -6.03 -22.42
CA GLY A 149 -7.32 -7.31 -22.70
C GLY A 149 -8.12 -8.51 -22.18
N PRO A 150 -7.57 -9.72 -22.36
CA PRO A 150 -8.27 -10.97 -21.98
C PRO A 150 -8.58 -11.07 -20.49
N ASP A 151 -7.79 -10.41 -19.65
CA ASP A 151 -7.98 -10.37 -18.19
C ASP A 151 -8.90 -9.23 -17.72
N GLY A 152 -9.31 -8.32 -18.62
CA GLY A 152 -10.07 -7.12 -18.27
C GLY A 152 -11.35 -7.40 -17.49
N ASN A 153 -12.06 -8.46 -17.86
CA ASN A 153 -13.33 -8.83 -17.22
C ASN A 153 -13.19 -9.27 -15.76
N ARG A 154 -11.99 -9.62 -15.29
CA ARG A 154 -11.73 -10.04 -13.92
C ARG A 154 -11.00 -8.97 -13.08
N ILE A 155 -10.63 -7.84 -13.71
CA ILE A 155 -10.02 -6.72 -12.99
C ILE A 155 -11.12 -5.97 -12.23
N ARG A 156 -11.00 -5.92 -10.90
CA ARG A 156 -12.00 -5.30 -10.00
C ARG A 156 -11.54 -3.99 -9.38
N ALA A 157 -10.25 -3.78 -9.29
CA ALA A 157 -9.71 -2.58 -8.66
C ALA A 157 -8.39 -2.14 -9.29
N LEU A 158 -8.16 -0.84 -9.25
CA LEU A 158 -6.89 -0.19 -9.55
C LEU A 158 -6.31 0.39 -8.27
N VAL A 159 -5.09 -0.02 -7.92
CA VAL A 159 -4.36 0.49 -6.76
C VAL A 159 -3.53 1.70 -7.18
N LEU A 160 -3.84 2.86 -6.60
CA LEU A 160 -3.06 4.08 -6.71
C LEU A 160 -2.46 4.42 -5.34
N ILE A 161 -1.16 4.70 -5.31
CA ILE A 161 -0.44 5.06 -4.08
C ILE A 161 0.11 6.48 -4.25
N ASN A 162 -0.29 7.40 -3.39
CA ASN A 162 0.10 8.81 -3.42
C ASN A 162 0.65 9.28 -2.06
N PRO A 163 1.91 9.69 -1.98
CA PRO A 163 2.97 9.48 -2.97
C PRO A 163 3.26 8.00 -3.18
N ASN A 164 3.64 7.61 -4.41
CA ASN A 164 3.94 6.21 -4.70
C ASN A 164 5.18 5.71 -3.95
N ASN A 165 5.09 4.51 -3.43
CA ASN A 165 6.23 3.80 -2.86
C ASN A 165 6.75 2.76 -3.90
N PRO A 166 8.00 2.87 -4.42
CA PRO A 166 9.12 3.66 -3.88
C PRO A 166 9.43 4.96 -4.63
N THR A 167 8.69 5.37 -5.66
CA THR A 167 9.10 6.47 -6.56
C THR A 167 8.93 7.87 -5.96
N GLY A 168 8.07 8.02 -4.93
CA GLY A 168 7.73 9.31 -4.36
C GLY A 168 6.85 10.18 -5.25
N SER A 169 6.37 9.65 -6.38
CA SER A 169 5.58 10.40 -7.36
C SER A 169 4.11 10.51 -6.95
N TYR A 170 3.48 11.58 -7.42
CA TYR A 170 2.04 11.77 -7.32
C TYR A 170 1.37 11.55 -8.67
N VAL A 171 0.14 11.04 -8.67
CA VAL A 171 -0.69 10.97 -9.87
C VAL A 171 -1.00 12.39 -10.35
N LYS A 172 -0.67 12.67 -11.60
CA LYS A 172 -0.88 14.00 -12.22
C LYS A 172 -2.38 14.23 -12.48
N PRO A 173 -2.87 15.50 -12.47
CA PRO A 173 -4.27 15.80 -12.75
C PRO A 173 -4.77 15.19 -14.08
N SER A 174 -3.96 15.27 -15.14
CA SER A 174 -4.29 14.69 -16.44
C SER A 174 -4.39 13.16 -16.44
N GLU A 175 -3.54 12.49 -15.67
CA GLU A 175 -3.60 11.04 -15.48
C GLU A 175 -4.88 10.64 -14.72
N ARG A 176 -5.20 11.39 -13.64
CA ARG A 176 -6.42 11.18 -12.86
C ARG A 176 -7.67 11.32 -13.73
N GLU A 177 -7.75 12.36 -14.57
CA GLU A 177 -8.86 12.54 -15.49
C GLU A 177 -8.99 11.38 -16.48
N ALA A 178 -7.87 10.89 -17.02
CA ALA A 178 -7.87 9.80 -17.97
C ALA A 178 -8.25 8.45 -17.33
N ILE A 179 -7.90 8.25 -16.05
CA ILE A 179 -8.21 7.01 -15.31
C ILE A 179 -9.69 6.96 -14.89
N VAL A 180 -10.31 8.10 -14.59
CA VAL A 180 -11.70 8.15 -14.10
C VAL A 180 -12.74 8.13 -15.25
N ARG A 181 -12.33 8.41 -16.49
CA ARG A 181 -13.18 8.33 -17.69
C ARG A 181 -13.31 6.92 -18.22
#